data_a45cf4a796d16b497c620074305fe1cd
#
_entry.id   a45cf4a796d16b497c620074305fe1cd
#
_cell.length_a   1.000
_cell.length_b   1.000
_cell.length_c   1.000
_cell.angle_alpha   90.00
_cell.angle_beta   90.00
_cell.angle_gamma   90.00
#
_symmetry.space_group_name_H-M   'P 1'
#
loop_
_entity.id
_entity.type
_entity.pdbx_description
1 polymer ?
#
loop_
_entity_poly.entity_id
_entity_poly.type
_entity_poly.pdbx_seq_one_letter_code
_entity_poly.pdbx_strand_id
1 'polypeptide(L)'
;TQPESSAASDVYKRQDTTLAMSLNSGGHLTHGAKPAQSGKWFNAIHYEVDEKTGLIDYEGVEKIALENKPKLIIAGGSAYSRVIDFKKFREICDKVGAYFLVDMAHFSGLVAGGAYPNPTKYADVVTSTTHKVLRGPRGGIILTNKEDLIKKFNSAISVSYTHLTLPTTLV
;
A
#
# COMPACT_ATOMS: atom_id res chain seq x y z
N THR A 1 28.58 16.75 -4.86
CA THR A 1 27.55 17.57 -5.51
C THR A 1 26.52 16.66 -6.12
N GLN A 2 25.50 16.45 -5.38
CA GLN A 2 24.32 15.69 -5.72
C GLN A 2 23.15 16.33 -5.00
N PRO A 3 22.06 16.20 -5.38
CA PRO A 3 21.15 16.04 -6.45
C PRO A 3 19.93 16.93 -6.25
N GLU A 4 20.12 18.19 -6.51
CA GLU A 4 19.00 19.14 -6.46
C GLU A 4 17.93 18.80 -7.50
N SER A 5 18.33 18.13 -8.60
CA SER A 5 17.38 17.71 -9.64
C SER A 5 16.49 16.53 -9.23
N SER A 6 16.99 15.58 -8.42
CA SER A 6 16.18 14.49 -7.89
C SER A 6 15.26 14.97 -6.78
N ALA A 7 15.73 15.89 -5.93
CA ALA A 7 14.92 16.50 -4.91
C ALA A 7 13.78 17.35 -5.50
N ALA A 8 14.03 18.06 -6.61
CA ALA A 8 12.99 18.83 -7.28
C ALA A 8 11.94 17.94 -7.94
N SER A 9 12.33 16.86 -8.63
CA SER A 9 11.37 15.91 -9.21
C SER A 9 10.60 15.13 -8.12
N ASP A 10 11.23 14.88 -6.98
CA ASP A 10 10.58 14.28 -5.83
C ASP A 10 9.57 15.23 -5.16
N VAL A 11 9.84 16.54 -5.14
CA VAL A 11 8.93 17.53 -4.56
C VAL A 11 7.60 17.58 -5.33
N TYR A 12 7.61 17.48 -6.65
CA TYR A 12 6.37 17.46 -7.44
C TYR A 12 5.57 16.16 -7.26
N LYS A 13 6.21 15.02 -7.04
CA LYS A 13 5.56 13.73 -6.75
C LYS A 13 5.14 13.60 -5.27
N ARG A 14 5.77 14.32 -4.38
CA ARG A 14 5.47 14.34 -2.94
C ARG A 14 4.15 15.04 -2.57
N GLN A 15 3.48 15.68 -3.52
CA GLN A 15 2.19 16.35 -3.29
C GLN A 15 0.98 15.52 -3.73
N ASP A 16 1.20 14.32 -4.28
CA ASP A 16 0.09 13.46 -4.67
C ASP A 16 -0.74 13.04 -3.46
N THR A 17 -2.05 13.07 -3.63
CA THR A 17 -2.98 12.65 -2.58
C THR A 17 -3.05 11.13 -2.50
N THR A 18 -2.93 10.60 -1.29
CA THR A 18 -3.14 9.17 -0.99
C THR A 18 -4.27 9.02 0.00
N LEU A 19 -5.08 7.96 -0.15
CA LEU A 19 -6.17 7.62 0.76
C LEU A 19 -5.92 6.26 1.39
N ALA A 20 -5.91 6.18 2.70
CA ALA A 20 -5.63 4.96 3.45
C ALA A 20 -6.43 4.89 4.74
N MET A 21 -6.45 3.71 5.39
CA MET A 21 -7.07 3.55 6.71
C MET A 21 -6.31 4.35 7.78
N SER A 22 -7.02 5.05 8.65
CA SER A 22 -6.41 5.77 9.76
C SER A 22 -5.77 4.82 10.78
N LEU A 23 -4.77 5.31 11.52
CA LEU A 23 -4.17 4.55 12.62
C LEU A 23 -5.19 4.16 13.68
N ASN A 24 -6.13 5.07 13.98
CA ASN A 24 -7.17 4.83 14.98
C ASN A 24 -8.10 3.68 14.59
N SER A 25 -8.27 3.46 13.30
CA SER A 25 -9.09 2.36 12.76
C SER A 25 -8.31 1.07 12.49
N GLY A 26 -7.02 1.02 12.83
CA GLY A 26 -6.17 -0.15 12.64
C GLY A 26 -5.25 -0.09 11.43
N GLY A 27 -5.09 1.08 10.80
CA GLY A 27 -4.13 1.29 9.71
C GLY A 27 -2.67 1.15 10.14
N HIS A 28 -1.75 1.22 9.19
CA HIS A 28 -0.31 1.14 9.45
C HIS A 28 0.35 2.52 9.35
N LEU A 29 1.43 2.73 10.12
CA LEU A 29 2.21 3.99 10.12
C LEU A 29 2.65 4.40 8.71
N THR A 30 3.06 3.46 7.89
CA THR A 30 3.53 3.72 6.52
C THR A 30 2.41 4.09 5.53
N HIS A 31 1.16 4.03 5.96
CA HIS A 31 0.01 4.42 5.14
C HIS A 31 -0.34 5.92 5.28
N GLY A 32 0.65 6.76 5.57
CA GLY A 32 0.48 8.20 5.58
C GLY A 32 0.33 8.82 6.97
N ALA A 33 0.70 8.12 8.05
CA ALA A 33 0.72 8.72 9.38
C ALA A 33 1.72 9.88 9.43
N LYS A 34 1.34 11.00 10.09
CA LYS A 34 2.14 12.23 10.14
C LYS A 34 3.62 12.05 10.51
N PRO A 35 4.00 11.20 11.49
CA PRO A 35 5.41 10.99 11.82
C PRO A 35 6.17 10.17 10.78
N ALA A 36 5.46 9.37 9.96
CA ALA A 36 6.06 8.52 8.93
C ALA A 36 6.47 9.33 7.71
N GLN A 37 7.43 8.80 6.95
CA GLN A 37 7.94 9.43 5.74
C GLN A 37 6.82 9.63 4.69
N SER A 38 5.92 8.66 4.56
CA SER A 38 4.75 8.75 3.69
C SER A 38 3.80 9.90 4.05
N GLY A 39 3.59 10.16 5.35
CA GLY A 39 2.78 11.30 5.80
C GLY A 39 3.47 12.66 5.66
N LYS A 40 4.80 12.67 5.49
CA LYS A 40 5.58 13.89 5.23
C LYS A 40 5.69 14.19 3.73
N TRP A 41 5.68 13.15 2.89
CA TRP A 41 5.90 13.28 1.46
C TRP A 41 4.62 13.42 0.65
N PHE A 42 3.53 12.82 1.12
CA PHE A 42 2.25 12.82 0.41
C PHE A 42 1.20 13.64 1.15
N ASN A 43 0.21 14.11 0.41
CA ASN A 43 -1.03 14.60 1.01
C ASN A 43 -1.87 13.39 1.43
N ALA A 44 -1.58 12.86 2.63
CA ALA A 44 -2.21 11.66 3.13
C ALA A 44 -3.54 12.01 3.80
N ILE A 45 -4.63 11.50 3.24
CA ILE A 45 -5.98 11.52 3.81
C ILE A 45 -6.37 10.13 4.26
N HIS A 46 -7.28 10.05 5.23
CA HIS A 46 -7.61 8.78 5.87
C HIS A 46 -9.11 8.54 5.90
N TYR A 47 -9.49 7.27 5.72
CA TYR A 47 -10.82 6.77 6.03
C TYR A 47 -10.81 6.03 7.36
N GLU A 48 -11.98 5.92 7.95
CA GLU A 48 -12.16 5.27 9.23
C GLU A 48 -13.18 4.13 9.14
N VAL A 49 -13.27 3.34 10.19
CA VAL A 49 -14.34 2.37 10.37
C VAL A 49 -15.54 3.06 11.03
N ASP A 50 -16.72 2.54 10.78
CA ASP A 50 -17.92 2.94 11.50
C ASP A 50 -17.79 2.56 12.98
N GLU A 51 -17.95 3.52 13.87
CA GLU A 51 -17.72 3.34 15.31
C GLU A 51 -18.64 2.29 15.96
N LYS A 52 -19.84 2.09 15.41
CA LYS A 52 -20.84 1.17 15.98
C LYS A 52 -20.60 -0.26 15.53
N THR A 53 -20.21 -0.46 14.28
CA THR A 53 -20.06 -1.78 13.67
C THR A 53 -18.62 -2.26 13.64
N GLY A 54 -17.66 -1.35 13.69
CA GLY A 54 -16.24 -1.63 13.47
C GLY A 54 -15.92 -2.07 12.03
N LEU A 55 -16.82 -1.81 11.09
CA LEU A 55 -16.63 -2.15 9.68
C LEU A 55 -16.19 -0.92 8.87
N ILE A 56 -15.47 -1.16 7.77
CA ILE A 56 -15.15 -0.11 6.82
C ILE A 56 -16.44 0.43 6.21
N ASP A 57 -16.64 1.74 6.31
CA ASP A 57 -17.72 2.46 5.64
C ASP A 57 -17.31 2.74 4.18
N TYR A 58 -17.67 1.83 3.27
CA TYR A 58 -17.31 1.95 1.85
C TYR A 58 -17.97 3.14 1.16
N GLU A 59 -19.14 3.58 1.61
CA GLU A 59 -19.81 4.78 1.07
C GLU A 59 -19.04 6.03 1.49
N GLY A 60 -18.61 6.09 2.74
CA GLY A 60 -17.72 7.13 3.24
C GLY A 60 -16.37 7.15 2.53
N VAL A 61 -15.76 5.99 2.28
CA VAL A 61 -14.52 5.88 1.49
C VAL A 61 -14.72 6.43 0.08
N GLU A 62 -15.81 6.06 -0.58
CA GLU A 62 -16.13 6.55 -1.94
C GLU A 62 -16.31 8.06 -1.96
N LYS A 63 -17.05 8.62 -1.01
CA LYS A 63 -17.25 10.06 -0.87
C LYS A 63 -15.92 10.79 -0.73
N ILE A 64 -15.06 10.36 0.20
CA ILE A 64 -13.73 10.94 0.41
C ILE A 64 -12.89 10.85 -0.88
N ALA A 65 -12.94 9.72 -1.57
CA ALA A 65 -12.21 9.51 -2.82
C ALA A 65 -12.68 10.45 -3.94
N LEU A 66 -14.00 10.64 -4.10
CA LEU A 66 -14.58 11.54 -5.11
C LEU A 66 -14.22 13.00 -4.83
N GLU A 67 -14.24 13.42 -3.58
CA GLU A 67 -13.92 14.79 -3.16
C GLU A 67 -12.44 15.13 -3.36
N ASN A 68 -11.55 14.19 -3.03
CA ASN A 68 -10.11 14.44 -2.96
C ASN A 68 -9.30 13.89 -4.15
N LYS A 69 -9.91 13.03 -4.98
CA LYS A 69 -9.29 12.43 -6.18
C LYS A 69 -7.87 11.89 -5.94
N PRO A 70 -7.70 10.97 -4.98
CA PRO A 70 -6.39 10.45 -4.67
C PRO A 70 -5.79 9.72 -5.88
N LYS A 71 -4.45 9.74 -5.99
CA LYS A 71 -3.72 8.97 -7.00
C LYS A 71 -3.54 7.52 -6.58
N LEU A 72 -3.58 7.25 -5.27
CA LEU A 72 -3.39 5.95 -4.68
C LEU A 72 -4.41 5.75 -3.55
N ILE A 73 -5.12 4.63 -3.59
CA ILE A 73 -5.95 4.16 -2.47
C ILE A 73 -5.30 2.89 -1.91
N ILE A 74 -5.11 2.86 -0.59
CA ILE A 74 -4.48 1.76 0.12
C ILE A 74 -5.53 1.07 1.00
N ALA A 75 -5.72 -0.23 0.77
CA ALA A 75 -6.45 -1.10 1.66
C ALA A 75 -5.49 -2.01 2.42
N GLY A 76 -5.89 -2.43 3.60
CA GLY A 76 -5.07 -3.21 4.51
C GLY A 76 -4.80 -2.45 5.80
N GLY A 77 -4.40 -3.17 6.82
CA GLY A 77 -4.16 -2.60 8.13
C GLY A 77 -3.43 -3.57 9.05
N SER A 78 -2.90 -3.03 10.14
CA SER A 78 -2.17 -3.81 11.16
C SER A 78 -3.09 -4.44 12.19
N ALA A 79 -4.22 -3.79 12.47
CA ALA A 79 -5.12 -4.15 13.56
C ALA A 79 -6.61 -4.25 13.14
N TYR A 80 -6.90 -4.35 11.86
CA TYR A 80 -8.25 -4.55 11.35
C TYR A 80 -8.51 -6.05 11.17
N SER A 81 -9.41 -6.61 12.00
CA SER A 81 -9.67 -8.05 12.09
C SER A 81 -10.83 -8.55 11.22
N ARG A 82 -11.51 -7.66 10.50
CA ARG A 82 -12.64 -8.01 9.64
C ARG A 82 -12.21 -8.25 8.20
N VAL A 83 -13.07 -8.90 7.44
CA VAL A 83 -12.82 -9.13 6.01
C VAL A 83 -12.92 -7.80 5.25
N ILE A 84 -11.94 -7.54 4.40
CA ILE A 84 -11.91 -6.39 3.50
C ILE A 84 -12.52 -6.82 2.15
N ASP A 85 -13.49 -6.05 1.68
CA ASP A 85 -14.06 -6.22 0.34
C ASP A 85 -13.20 -5.50 -0.70
N PHE A 86 -12.25 -6.23 -1.29
CA PHE A 86 -11.34 -5.68 -2.29
C PHE A 86 -12.05 -5.30 -3.59
N LYS A 87 -13.20 -5.92 -3.89
CA LYS A 87 -13.99 -5.58 -5.07
C LYS A 87 -14.57 -4.17 -4.96
N LYS A 88 -15.15 -3.85 -3.80
CA LYS A 88 -15.66 -2.50 -3.54
C LYS A 88 -14.56 -1.44 -3.63
N PHE A 89 -13.38 -1.71 -3.08
CA PHE A 89 -12.25 -0.79 -3.24
C PHE A 89 -11.84 -0.62 -4.71
N ARG A 90 -11.83 -1.70 -5.50
CA ARG A 90 -11.54 -1.61 -6.95
C ARG A 90 -12.53 -0.72 -7.66
N GLU A 91 -13.83 -0.90 -7.39
CA GLU A 91 -14.90 -0.07 -7.96
C GLU A 91 -14.73 1.42 -7.61
N ILE A 92 -14.35 1.73 -6.36
CA ILE A 92 -14.06 3.11 -5.93
C ILE A 92 -12.84 3.65 -6.68
N CYS A 93 -11.75 2.89 -6.76
CA CYS A 93 -10.54 3.30 -7.48
C CYS A 93 -10.81 3.58 -8.96
N ASP A 94 -11.63 2.75 -9.60
CA ASP A 94 -11.99 2.92 -11.02
C ASP A 94 -12.79 4.21 -11.26
N LYS A 95 -13.69 4.57 -10.33
CA LYS A 95 -14.48 5.81 -10.41
C LYS A 95 -13.60 7.08 -10.37
N VAL A 96 -12.50 7.05 -9.62
CA VAL A 96 -11.63 8.24 -9.45
C VAL A 96 -10.32 8.15 -10.25
N GLY A 97 -10.07 7.03 -10.94
CA GLY A 97 -8.83 6.81 -11.70
C GLY A 97 -7.59 6.62 -10.82
N ALA A 98 -7.77 6.08 -9.61
CA ALA A 98 -6.69 5.83 -8.66
C ALA A 98 -6.06 4.44 -8.85
N TYR A 99 -4.76 4.34 -8.55
CA TYR A 99 -4.14 3.04 -8.33
C TYR A 99 -4.66 2.42 -7.03
N PHE A 100 -4.85 1.10 -7.04
CA PHE A 100 -5.25 0.34 -5.88
C PHE A 100 -4.10 -0.50 -5.34
N LEU A 101 -3.65 -0.21 -4.11
CA LEU A 101 -2.65 -0.98 -3.39
C LEU A 101 -3.28 -1.71 -2.23
N VAL A 102 -2.95 -2.99 -2.06
CA VAL A 102 -3.31 -3.76 -0.87
C VAL A 102 -2.06 -4.14 -0.10
N ASP A 103 -1.96 -3.69 1.14
CA ASP A 103 -0.95 -4.18 2.09
C ASP A 103 -1.53 -5.34 2.89
N MET A 104 -1.11 -6.56 2.52
CA MET A 104 -1.56 -7.79 3.17
C MET A 104 -0.58 -8.35 4.20
N ALA A 105 0.39 -7.56 4.65
CA ALA A 105 1.47 -8.03 5.53
C ALA A 105 0.97 -8.76 6.78
N HIS A 106 -0.17 -8.38 7.34
CA HIS A 106 -0.73 -8.98 8.54
C HIS A 106 -1.68 -10.16 8.28
N PHE A 107 -2.12 -10.40 7.04
CA PHE A 107 -3.02 -11.49 6.69
C PHE A 107 -2.56 -12.32 5.47
N SER A 108 -1.35 -12.09 4.98
CA SER A 108 -0.80 -12.78 3.80
C SER A 108 -0.79 -14.31 3.94
N GLY A 109 -0.54 -14.83 5.15
CA GLY A 109 -0.61 -16.27 5.40
C GLY A 109 -2.02 -16.83 5.29
N LEU A 110 -3.03 -16.05 5.67
CA LEU A 110 -4.44 -16.45 5.51
C LEU A 110 -4.84 -16.45 4.02
N VAL A 111 -4.35 -15.49 3.25
CA VAL A 111 -4.54 -15.45 1.79
C VAL A 111 -3.89 -16.65 1.13
N ALA A 112 -2.64 -16.96 1.49
CA ALA A 112 -1.91 -18.10 0.96
C ALA A 112 -2.58 -19.44 1.31
N GLY A 113 -3.15 -19.54 2.51
CA GLY A 113 -3.89 -20.71 2.98
C GLY A 113 -5.36 -20.77 2.50
N GLY A 114 -5.82 -19.81 1.71
CA GLY A 114 -7.19 -19.78 1.18
C GLY A 114 -8.26 -19.39 2.21
N ALA A 115 -7.88 -18.94 3.41
CA ALA A 115 -8.80 -18.56 4.49
C ALA A 115 -9.20 -17.07 4.46
N TYR A 116 -8.64 -16.29 3.54
CA TYR A 116 -8.95 -14.88 3.34
C TYR A 116 -9.01 -14.53 1.85
N PRO A 117 -9.86 -13.57 1.44
CA PRO A 117 -9.97 -13.19 0.03
C PRO A 117 -8.62 -12.79 -0.57
N ASN A 118 -8.36 -13.24 -1.80
CA ASN A 118 -7.12 -12.93 -2.51
C ASN A 118 -7.21 -11.55 -3.18
N PRO A 119 -6.39 -10.55 -2.76
CA PRO A 119 -6.42 -9.21 -3.31
C PRO A 119 -5.82 -9.09 -4.72
N THR A 120 -4.99 -10.05 -5.16
CA THR A 120 -4.26 -9.95 -6.44
C THR A 120 -5.16 -9.86 -7.67
N LYS A 121 -6.43 -10.27 -7.53
CA LYS A 121 -7.44 -10.17 -8.60
C LYS A 121 -7.98 -8.76 -8.79
N TYR A 122 -7.85 -7.90 -7.79
CA TYR A 122 -8.46 -6.57 -7.76
C TYR A 122 -7.44 -5.44 -7.68
N ALA A 123 -6.34 -5.68 -6.97
CA ALA A 123 -5.32 -4.67 -6.75
C ALA A 123 -4.36 -4.51 -7.94
N ASP A 124 -3.92 -3.29 -8.19
CA ASP A 124 -2.83 -3.01 -9.12
C ASP A 124 -1.50 -3.47 -8.54
N VAL A 125 -1.35 -3.31 -7.22
CA VAL A 125 -0.16 -3.68 -6.46
C VAL A 125 -0.57 -4.32 -5.14
N VAL A 126 0.10 -5.39 -4.77
CA VAL A 126 -0.04 -6.01 -3.45
C VAL A 126 1.32 -6.02 -2.77
N THR A 127 1.37 -5.56 -1.53
CA THR A 127 2.58 -5.59 -0.72
C THR A 127 2.42 -6.54 0.46
N SER A 128 3.51 -7.14 0.88
CA SER A 128 3.58 -7.95 2.08
C SER A 128 4.97 -7.93 2.69
N THR A 129 5.07 -8.41 3.92
CA THR A 129 6.33 -8.73 4.58
C THR A 129 6.50 -10.25 4.66
N THR A 130 7.73 -10.73 4.58
CA THR A 130 8.04 -12.15 4.71
C THR A 130 8.13 -12.63 6.15
N HIS A 131 8.38 -11.73 7.10
CA HIS A 131 8.74 -12.04 8.49
C HIS A 131 7.57 -11.95 9.50
N LYS A 132 6.35 -11.70 9.02
CA LYS A 132 5.13 -11.69 9.85
C LYS A 132 4.40 -13.04 9.71
N VAL A 133 3.18 -13.04 9.21
CA VAL A 133 2.34 -14.24 9.08
C VAL A 133 2.96 -15.31 8.17
N LEU A 134 3.81 -14.92 7.21
CA LEU A 134 4.53 -15.87 6.36
C LEU A 134 5.70 -16.58 7.06
N ARG A 135 6.12 -16.16 8.27
CA ARG A 135 7.16 -16.77 9.09
C ARG A 135 8.51 -16.96 8.41
N GLY A 136 8.84 -16.10 7.45
CA GLY A 136 10.12 -16.10 6.73
C GLY A 136 11.16 -15.15 7.33
N PRO A 137 12.32 -15.00 6.71
CA PRO A 137 13.34 -14.02 7.08
C PRO A 137 12.81 -12.60 6.83
N ARG A 138 13.49 -11.59 7.40
CA ARG A 138 13.11 -10.20 7.20
C ARG A 138 13.24 -9.80 5.73
N GLY A 139 12.15 -9.29 5.18
CA GLY A 139 12.07 -8.82 3.81
C GLY A 139 10.69 -8.32 3.45
N GLY A 140 10.59 -7.72 2.28
CA GLY A 140 9.34 -7.26 1.68
C GLY A 140 9.09 -7.95 0.34
N ILE A 141 7.81 -8.07 0.00
CA ILE A 141 7.35 -8.60 -1.28
C ILE A 141 6.46 -7.55 -1.94
N ILE A 142 6.66 -7.32 -3.24
CA ILE A 142 5.76 -6.54 -4.09
C ILE A 142 5.26 -7.47 -5.19
N LEU A 143 3.95 -7.59 -5.31
CA LEU A 143 3.28 -8.41 -6.32
C LEU A 143 2.43 -7.51 -7.22
N THR A 144 2.49 -7.74 -8.51
CA THR A 144 1.62 -7.07 -9.49
C THR A 144 1.44 -7.96 -10.72
N ASN A 145 0.27 -7.85 -11.35
CA ASN A 145 -0.02 -8.48 -12.65
C ASN A 145 0.20 -7.49 -13.82
N LYS A 146 0.69 -6.26 -13.56
CA LYS A 146 0.90 -5.22 -14.57
C LYS A 146 2.39 -5.14 -14.95
N GLU A 147 2.72 -5.53 -16.18
CA GLU A 147 4.11 -5.56 -16.67
C GLU A 147 4.81 -4.19 -16.63
N ASP A 148 4.09 -3.11 -16.91
CA ASP A 148 4.61 -1.76 -16.84
C ASP A 148 5.02 -1.36 -15.42
N LEU A 149 4.28 -1.82 -14.41
CA LEU A 149 4.61 -1.60 -13.00
C LEU A 149 5.78 -2.45 -12.55
N ILE A 150 5.90 -3.70 -13.02
CA ILE A 150 7.05 -4.58 -12.72
C ILE A 150 8.36 -3.89 -13.11
N LYS A 151 8.43 -3.34 -14.32
CA LYS A 151 9.63 -2.64 -14.81
C LYS A 151 9.99 -1.44 -13.91
N LYS A 152 8.99 -0.63 -13.54
CA LYS A 152 9.18 0.53 -12.66
C LYS A 152 9.66 0.12 -11.26
N PHE A 153 9.06 -0.91 -10.66
CA PHE A 153 9.45 -1.41 -9.34
C PHE A 153 10.86 -1.99 -9.35
N ASN A 154 11.19 -2.82 -10.34
CA ASN A 154 12.53 -3.38 -10.45
C ASN A 154 13.59 -2.29 -10.61
N SER A 155 13.32 -1.25 -11.42
CA SER A 155 14.21 -0.10 -11.55
C SER A 155 14.40 0.63 -10.22
N ALA A 156 13.30 0.93 -9.52
CA ALA A 156 13.36 1.64 -8.24
C ALA A 156 14.10 0.83 -7.16
N ILE A 157 13.89 -0.49 -7.10
CA ILE A 157 14.58 -1.38 -6.16
C ILE A 157 16.07 -1.47 -6.51
N SER A 158 16.41 -1.65 -7.78
CA SER A 158 17.82 -1.75 -8.23
C SER A 158 18.62 -0.52 -7.88
N VAL A 159 18.06 0.68 -8.07
CA VAL A 159 18.71 1.94 -7.70
C VAL A 159 18.94 2.04 -6.19
N SER A 160 18.03 1.53 -5.39
CA SER A 160 18.12 1.57 -3.92
C SER A 160 19.06 0.50 -3.34
N TYR A 161 19.31 -0.61 -4.07
CA TYR A 161 20.08 -1.76 -3.60
C TYR A 161 21.44 -1.93 -4.32
N THR A 162 21.91 -0.98 -5.10
CA THR A 162 23.20 -1.04 -5.80
C THR A 162 24.41 -1.20 -4.88
N HIS A 163 24.24 -1.19 -3.56
CA HIS A 163 25.31 -1.40 -2.59
C HIS A 163 25.15 -2.67 -1.72
N LEU A 164 24.13 -3.49 -1.97
CA LEU A 164 23.94 -4.79 -1.32
C LEU A 164 24.28 -5.92 -2.30
N THR A 165 25.55 -6.05 -2.65
CA THR A 165 26.08 -7.31 -3.15
C THR A 165 26.13 -8.28 -1.98
N LEU A 166 25.11 -9.14 -1.87
CA LEU A 166 25.24 -10.35 -1.08
C LEU A 166 26.33 -11.19 -1.75
N PRO A 167 27.42 -11.56 -1.05
CA PRO A 167 28.35 -12.55 -1.56
C PRO A 167 27.59 -13.86 -1.71
N THR A 168 27.23 -14.21 -2.94
CA THR A 168 26.80 -15.56 -3.30
C THR A 168 28.06 -16.44 -3.30
N THR A 169 28.50 -16.82 -2.13
CA THR A 169 29.36 -18.00 -1.99
C THR A 169 28.45 -19.20 -2.00
N LEU A 170 28.26 -19.79 -3.17
CA LEU A 170 27.85 -21.17 -3.28
C LEU A 170 28.99 -22.02 -2.73
N VAL A 171 28.78 -22.60 -1.59
CA VAL A 171 29.61 -23.68 -1.07
C VAL A 171 28.99 -24.98 -1.51
#